data_0c750f7f25dbc02d2273b55045027d91
#
_entry.id   0c750f7f25dbc02d2273b55045027d91
#
_cell.length_a   1.000
_cell.length_b   1.000
_cell.length_c   1.000
_cell.angle_alpha   90.00
_cell.angle_beta   90.00
_cell.angle_gamma   90.00
#
_symmetry.space_group_name_H-M   'P 1'
#
loop_
_entity.id
_entity.type
_entity.pdbx_description
1 polymer ?
#
loop_
_entity_poly.entity_id
_entity_poly.type
_entity_poly.pdbx_seq_one_letter_code
_entity_poly.pdbx_strand_id
1 'polypeptide(L)'
;MVAQALTTLNQSLDIRIDIDWPVLLEQRQAVLLHTDVPAYLLLPEVHQLIDAARQDNLLLMMNTLWHTGARISECIALPPNHFKLDVQQPYVSIQTLKSRGRPKRGGQVKPRLVPISDASFVRQLERFIKTHQVKKHDRLFPITRSAANKRLDRLIEKMTVKPSINITPHTFRHSLAVNAIFHGTPLPVLQGWLGHVDIHSTLVYTQVLSLETYHLMQRIQF
;
A
#
# COMPACT_ATOMS: atom_id res chain seq x y z
N MET A 1 11.59 3.30 -35.72
CA MET A 1 12.29 4.46 -35.16
C MET A 1 11.58 5.04 -33.92
N VAL A 2 10.26 5.29 -33.92
CA VAL A 2 9.56 5.87 -32.75
C VAL A 2 9.59 4.92 -31.53
N ALA A 3 9.43 3.61 -31.71
CA ALA A 3 9.46 2.63 -30.63
C ALA A 3 10.84 2.51 -29.97
N GLN A 4 11.93 2.61 -30.76
CA GLN A 4 13.30 2.62 -30.22
C GLN A 4 13.62 3.90 -29.45
N ALA A 5 13.13 5.07 -29.90
CA ALA A 5 13.29 6.32 -29.20
C ALA A 5 12.55 6.35 -27.83
N LEU A 6 11.35 5.73 -27.76
CA LEU A 6 10.60 5.57 -26.51
C LEU A 6 11.30 4.60 -25.54
N THR A 7 11.96 3.56 -26.04
CA THR A 7 12.73 2.62 -25.21
C THR A 7 13.97 3.31 -24.61
N THR A 8 14.64 4.17 -25.38
CA THR A 8 15.81 4.92 -24.90
C THR A 8 15.42 6.00 -23.89
N LEU A 9 14.28 6.66 -24.05
CA LEU A 9 13.74 7.62 -23.08
C LEU A 9 13.37 6.95 -21.74
N ASN A 10 12.84 5.74 -21.78
CA ASN A 10 12.52 4.99 -20.56
C ASN A 10 13.77 4.52 -19.78
N GLN A 11 14.89 4.28 -20.46
CA GLN A 11 16.14 3.90 -19.80
C GLN A 11 16.84 5.08 -19.10
N SER A 12 16.53 6.32 -19.49
CA SER A 12 17.17 7.53 -18.91
C SER A 12 16.46 8.09 -17.67
N LEU A 13 15.31 7.51 -17.27
CA LEU A 13 14.51 7.94 -16.12
C LEU A 13 14.52 6.94 -14.96
N ASP A 14 15.50 6.04 -14.91
CA ASP A 14 15.71 5.17 -13.74
C ASP A 14 16.38 6.00 -12.62
N ILE A 15 15.63 6.96 -12.09
CA ILE A 15 16.01 7.72 -10.89
C ILE A 15 15.90 6.72 -9.73
N ARG A 16 16.99 6.03 -9.42
CA ARG A 16 17.13 5.30 -8.18
C ARG A 16 17.19 6.32 -7.05
N ILE A 17 16.09 6.51 -6.37
CA ILE A 17 16.05 7.27 -5.12
C ILE A 17 16.69 6.36 -4.08
N ASP A 18 17.90 6.69 -3.66
CA ASP A 18 18.54 6.02 -2.53
C ASP A 18 17.89 6.55 -1.25
N ILE A 19 17.14 5.70 -0.59
CA ILE A 19 16.35 6.06 0.60
C ILE A 19 17.13 5.61 1.84
N ASP A 20 17.55 6.57 2.64
CA ASP A 20 18.20 6.32 3.93
C ASP A 20 17.14 6.01 5.01
N TRP A 21 16.76 4.73 5.11
CA TRP A 21 15.76 4.27 6.06
C TRP A 21 16.08 4.56 7.53
N PRO A 22 17.33 4.42 8.03
CA PRO A 22 17.73 4.86 9.37
C PRO A 22 17.43 6.33 9.65
N VAL A 23 17.80 7.23 8.75
CA VAL A 23 17.51 8.67 8.88
C VAL A 23 16.01 8.93 8.91
N LEU A 24 15.24 8.30 8.01
CA LEU A 24 13.78 8.43 7.99
C LEU A 24 13.13 7.92 9.28
N LEU A 25 13.68 6.86 9.87
CA LEU A 25 13.16 6.31 11.12
C LEU A 25 13.35 7.29 12.28
N GLU A 26 14.48 7.96 12.36
CA GLU A 26 14.77 9.00 13.35
C GLU A 26 13.86 10.23 13.16
N GLN A 27 13.68 10.66 11.92
CA GLN A 27 12.90 11.85 11.58
C GLN A 27 11.39 11.63 11.69
N ARG A 28 10.91 10.38 11.57
CA ARG A 28 9.47 10.07 11.55
C ARG A 28 8.71 10.65 12.74
N GLN A 29 9.29 10.62 13.95
CA GLN A 29 8.60 11.13 15.12
C GLN A 29 8.37 12.64 15.02
N ALA A 30 9.34 13.39 14.53
CA ALA A 30 9.18 14.82 14.28
C ALA A 30 8.12 15.09 13.21
N VAL A 31 8.13 14.32 12.11
CA VAL A 31 7.10 14.42 11.05
C VAL A 31 5.70 14.17 11.63
N LEU A 32 5.52 13.11 12.42
CA LEU A 32 4.21 12.79 13.01
C LEU A 32 3.73 13.81 14.05
N LEU A 33 4.65 14.53 14.72
CA LEU A 33 4.30 15.57 15.69
C LEU A 33 3.92 16.90 15.03
N HIS A 34 4.50 17.20 13.86
CA HIS A 34 4.39 18.52 13.23
C HIS A 34 3.58 18.51 11.92
N THR A 35 3.00 17.37 11.55
CA THR A 35 2.22 17.22 10.33
C THR A 35 0.93 16.44 10.57
N ASP A 36 0.03 16.49 9.60
CA ASP A 36 -1.24 15.72 9.63
C ASP A 36 -1.09 14.32 9.02
N VAL A 37 0.14 13.85 8.78
CA VAL A 37 0.38 12.52 8.22
C VAL A 37 -0.09 11.46 9.20
N PRO A 38 -0.98 10.53 8.78
CA PRO A 38 -1.35 9.42 9.64
C PRO A 38 -0.16 8.52 9.95
N ALA A 39 -0.16 7.86 11.09
CA ALA A 39 0.88 6.90 11.48
C ALA A 39 1.14 5.86 10.37
N TYR A 40 2.42 5.69 10.01
CA TYR A 40 2.88 4.81 8.94
C TYR A 40 4.13 4.04 9.35
N LEU A 41 4.34 2.90 8.71
CA LEU A 41 5.55 2.10 8.80
C LEU A 41 6.46 2.41 7.60
N LEU A 42 7.75 2.40 7.84
CA LEU A 42 8.74 2.38 6.77
C LEU A 42 8.87 0.96 6.19
N LEU A 43 9.39 0.84 4.97
CA LEU A 43 9.51 -0.43 4.26
C LEU A 43 10.18 -1.54 5.10
N PRO A 44 11.30 -1.32 5.82
CA PRO A 44 11.92 -2.36 6.65
C PRO A 44 11.00 -2.84 7.76
N GLU A 45 10.20 -1.96 8.38
CA GLU A 45 9.25 -2.31 9.44
C GLU A 45 8.07 -3.13 8.90
N VAL A 46 7.60 -2.79 7.68
CA VAL A 46 6.56 -3.58 6.99
C VAL A 46 7.06 -5.00 6.74
N HIS A 47 8.28 -5.16 6.25
CA HIS A 47 8.89 -6.47 6.02
C HIS A 47 9.02 -7.24 7.33
N GLN A 48 9.50 -6.61 8.40
CA GLN A 48 9.61 -7.24 9.73
C GLN A 48 8.28 -7.77 10.23
N LEU A 49 7.18 -7.01 10.06
CA LEU A 49 5.83 -7.46 10.42
C LEU A 49 5.35 -8.63 9.57
N ILE A 50 5.58 -8.57 8.27
CA ILE A 50 5.20 -9.62 7.32
C ILE A 50 5.95 -10.90 7.64
N ASP A 51 7.26 -10.83 7.90
CA ASP A 51 8.12 -11.98 8.22
C ASP A 51 7.77 -12.60 9.58
N ALA A 52 7.27 -11.80 10.52
CA ALA A 52 6.79 -12.31 11.81
C ALA A 52 5.48 -13.08 11.71
N ALA A 53 4.71 -12.91 10.63
CA ALA A 53 3.43 -13.59 10.45
C ALA A 53 3.62 -15.07 10.06
N ARG A 54 3.29 -15.97 11.00
CA ARG A 54 3.43 -17.42 10.80
C ARG A 54 2.21 -18.09 10.17
N GLN A 55 1.07 -17.43 10.18
CA GLN A 55 -0.18 -17.95 9.64
C GLN A 55 -0.39 -17.47 8.21
N ASP A 56 -0.54 -18.38 7.25
CA ASP A 56 -0.71 -18.07 5.82
C ASP A 56 -1.81 -17.04 5.55
N ASN A 57 -2.95 -17.17 6.23
CA ASN A 57 -4.06 -16.23 6.08
C ASN A 57 -3.72 -14.81 6.54
N LEU A 58 -2.99 -14.67 7.65
CA LEU A 58 -2.58 -13.36 8.17
C LEU A 58 -1.49 -12.77 7.29
N LEU A 59 -0.49 -13.58 6.94
CA LEU A 59 0.60 -13.21 6.05
C LEU A 59 0.09 -12.70 4.70
N LEU A 60 -0.77 -13.46 4.04
CA LEU A 60 -1.34 -13.04 2.75
C LEU A 60 -2.22 -11.79 2.89
N MET A 61 -3.01 -11.69 3.98
CA MET A 61 -3.84 -10.51 4.22
C MET A 61 -2.99 -9.24 4.38
N MET A 62 -1.91 -9.29 5.16
CA MET A 62 -0.99 -8.17 5.35
C MET A 62 -0.31 -7.79 4.03
N ASN A 63 0.18 -8.78 3.27
CA ASN A 63 0.74 -8.56 1.94
C ASN A 63 -0.29 -7.94 0.98
N THR A 64 -1.54 -8.40 1.02
CA THR A 64 -2.60 -7.83 0.18
C THR A 64 -2.87 -6.37 0.55
N LEU A 65 -2.95 -6.04 1.85
CA LEU A 65 -3.12 -4.66 2.31
C LEU A 65 -1.94 -3.77 1.87
N TRP A 66 -0.70 -4.28 2.00
CA TRP A 66 0.52 -3.58 1.63
C TRP A 66 0.60 -3.32 0.12
N HIS A 67 0.47 -4.37 -0.70
CA HIS A 67 0.64 -4.24 -2.16
C HIS A 67 -0.52 -3.54 -2.87
N THR A 68 -1.70 -3.46 -2.25
CA THR A 68 -2.89 -2.90 -2.91
C THR A 68 -3.39 -1.59 -2.32
N GLY A 69 -2.97 -1.25 -1.10
CA GLY A 69 -3.51 -0.12 -0.36
C GLY A 69 -5.02 -0.23 -0.11
N ALA A 70 -5.58 -1.43 -0.18
CA ALA A 70 -7.01 -1.65 0.07
C ALA A 70 -7.38 -1.29 1.51
N ARG A 71 -8.61 -0.77 1.71
CA ARG A 71 -9.17 -0.70 3.06
C ARG A 71 -9.43 -2.11 3.57
N ILE A 72 -9.37 -2.33 4.88
CA ILE A 72 -9.59 -3.68 5.44
C ILE A 72 -10.92 -4.28 4.97
N SER A 73 -11.99 -3.50 4.88
CA SER A 73 -13.28 -3.97 4.39
C SER A 73 -13.27 -4.35 2.90
N GLU A 74 -12.46 -3.67 2.10
CA GLU A 74 -12.24 -4.02 0.70
C GLU A 74 -11.39 -5.28 0.58
N CYS A 75 -10.29 -5.37 1.33
CA CYS A 75 -9.38 -6.51 1.35
C CYS A 75 -10.09 -7.83 1.71
N ILE A 76 -10.87 -7.86 2.81
CA ILE A 76 -11.60 -9.08 3.22
C ILE A 76 -12.76 -9.44 2.28
N ALA A 77 -13.16 -8.54 1.39
CA ALA A 77 -14.20 -8.80 0.40
C ALA A 77 -13.64 -9.29 -0.94
N LEU A 78 -12.30 -9.24 -1.15
CA LEU A 78 -11.67 -9.60 -2.42
C LEU A 78 -11.79 -11.10 -2.72
N PRO A 79 -12.36 -11.49 -3.87
CA PRO A 79 -12.28 -12.85 -4.38
C PRO A 79 -11.12 -13.02 -5.38
N PRO A 80 -10.67 -14.26 -5.67
CA PRO A 80 -9.59 -14.53 -6.62
C PRO A 80 -9.79 -13.91 -8.01
N ASN A 81 -11.01 -13.87 -8.53
CA ASN A 81 -11.30 -13.34 -9.87
C ASN A 81 -11.10 -11.83 -10.04
N HIS A 82 -10.92 -11.09 -8.95
CA HIS A 82 -10.56 -9.68 -9.00
C HIS A 82 -9.07 -9.48 -9.31
N PHE A 83 -8.25 -10.49 -9.09
CA PHE A 83 -6.83 -10.47 -9.45
C PHE A 83 -6.66 -10.98 -10.88
N LYS A 84 -5.99 -10.19 -11.71
CA LYS A 84 -5.60 -10.54 -13.09
C LYS A 84 -4.09 -10.76 -13.07
N LEU A 85 -3.69 -12.03 -12.86
CA LEU A 85 -2.29 -12.42 -12.65
C LEU A 85 -1.66 -13.00 -13.91
N ASP A 86 -2.48 -13.49 -14.87
CA ASP A 86 -2.13 -14.13 -16.11
C ASP A 86 -1.87 -13.14 -17.27
N VAL A 87 -1.57 -11.89 -16.93
CA VAL A 87 -1.31 -10.80 -17.88
C VAL A 87 0.10 -10.25 -17.70
N GLN A 88 0.64 -9.59 -18.75
CA GLN A 88 1.98 -9.03 -18.73
C GLN A 88 2.21 -8.03 -17.58
N GLN A 89 1.18 -7.29 -17.20
CA GLN A 89 1.19 -6.36 -16.07
C GLN A 89 0.06 -6.75 -15.11
N PRO A 90 0.34 -7.60 -14.11
CA PRO A 90 -0.67 -8.04 -13.15
C PRO A 90 -1.30 -6.87 -12.41
N TYR A 91 -2.59 -6.99 -12.11
CA TYR A 91 -3.33 -5.99 -11.36
C TYR A 91 -4.48 -6.59 -10.57
N VAL A 92 -4.99 -5.83 -9.61
CA VAL A 92 -6.23 -6.13 -8.89
C VAL A 92 -7.29 -5.06 -9.16
N SER A 93 -8.54 -5.51 -9.33
CA SER A 93 -9.72 -4.66 -9.48
C SER A 93 -10.45 -4.56 -8.14
N ILE A 94 -10.41 -3.40 -7.49
CA ILE A 94 -10.97 -3.20 -6.15
C ILE A 94 -12.24 -2.37 -6.25
N GLN A 95 -13.37 -2.95 -5.80
CA GLN A 95 -14.62 -2.23 -5.65
C GLN A 95 -14.51 -1.25 -4.48
N THR A 96 -14.67 0.04 -4.74
CA THR A 96 -14.77 1.03 -3.67
C THR A 96 -16.11 0.85 -2.97
N LEU A 97 -16.08 0.33 -1.76
CA LEU A 97 -17.27 0.23 -0.93
C LEU A 97 -17.72 1.65 -0.61
N LYS A 98 -18.97 1.98 -0.93
CA LYS A 98 -19.58 3.31 -0.80
C LYS A 98 -19.21 3.94 0.55
N SER A 99 -18.55 5.08 0.52
CA SER A 99 -18.50 5.99 1.67
C SER A 99 -19.94 6.39 2.05
N ARG A 100 -20.19 6.57 3.35
CA ARG A 100 -21.48 7.03 3.90
C ARG A 100 -21.84 8.39 3.32
N GLY A 101 -22.51 8.40 2.18
CA GLY A 101 -23.01 9.59 1.51
C GLY A 101 -24.12 9.17 0.55
N ARG A 102 -25.16 10.01 0.39
CA ARG A 102 -26.27 9.78 -0.56
C ARG A 102 -25.69 9.38 -1.92
N PRO A 103 -26.11 8.24 -2.51
CA PRO A 103 -25.66 7.88 -3.83
C PRO A 103 -26.07 9.01 -4.79
N LYS A 104 -25.09 9.59 -5.50
CA LYS A 104 -25.42 10.43 -6.66
C LYS A 104 -26.26 9.56 -7.59
N ARG A 105 -27.46 10.04 -7.94
CA ARG A 105 -28.42 9.33 -8.80
C ARG A 105 -27.69 8.68 -9.98
N GLY A 106 -27.74 7.35 -10.09
CA GLY A 106 -27.46 6.60 -11.32
C GLY A 106 -26.01 6.21 -11.62
N GLY A 107 -25.00 6.58 -10.81
CA GLY A 107 -23.62 6.25 -11.11
C GLY A 107 -23.14 4.94 -10.43
N GLN A 108 -22.91 3.89 -11.19
CA GLN A 108 -22.07 2.77 -10.72
C GLN A 108 -20.67 3.29 -10.46
N VAL A 109 -20.19 3.16 -9.21
CA VAL A 109 -18.79 3.48 -8.89
C VAL A 109 -17.92 2.43 -9.58
N LYS A 110 -17.15 2.86 -10.59
CA LYS A 110 -16.21 1.97 -11.28
C LYS A 110 -15.16 1.46 -10.28
N PRO A 111 -14.75 0.19 -10.37
CA PRO A 111 -13.65 -0.31 -9.58
C PRO A 111 -12.35 0.42 -9.94
N ARG A 112 -11.47 0.60 -8.95
CA ARG A 112 -10.11 1.05 -9.23
C ARG A 112 -9.21 -0.12 -9.57
N LEU A 113 -8.24 0.13 -10.44
CA LEU A 113 -7.23 -0.85 -10.81
C LEU A 113 -5.92 -0.48 -10.08
N VAL A 114 -5.34 -1.45 -9.39
CA VAL A 114 -4.05 -1.30 -8.72
C VAL A 114 -3.07 -2.29 -9.32
N PRO A 115 -1.96 -1.83 -9.93
CA PRO A 115 -0.95 -2.73 -10.48
C PRO A 115 -0.28 -3.54 -9.36
N ILE A 116 0.15 -4.76 -9.69
CA ILE A 116 0.91 -5.64 -8.80
C ILE A 116 2.24 -5.94 -9.47
N SER A 117 3.31 -5.31 -9.02
CA SER A 117 4.65 -5.46 -9.59
C SER A 117 5.50 -6.53 -8.90
N ASP A 118 5.14 -6.94 -7.67
CA ASP A 118 5.90 -7.92 -6.90
C ASP A 118 5.55 -9.35 -7.30
N ALA A 119 6.46 -10.00 -8.01
CA ALA A 119 6.32 -11.39 -8.44
C ALA A 119 6.27 -12.38 -7.25
N SER A 120 6.83 -12.04 -6.09
CA SER A 120 6.79 -12.92 -4.91
C SER A 120 5.40 -12.91 -4.29
N PHE A 121 4.76 -11.75 -4.23
CA PHE A 121 3.36 -11.62 -3.80
C PHE A 121 2.41 -12.35 -4.77
N VAL A 122 2.62 -12.24 -6.08
CA VAL A 122 1.83 -12.99 -7.09
C VAL A 122 1.92 -14.49 -6.81
N ARG A 123 3.13 -15.03 -6.70
CA ARG A 123 3.34 -16.47 -6.41
C ARG A 123 2.73 -16.89 -5.08
N GLN A 124 2.81 -16.04 -4.06
CA GLN A 124 2.21 -16.31 -2.75
C GLN A 124 0.68 -16.41 -2.86
N LEU A 125 0.06 -15.48 -3.57
CA LEU A 125 -1.39 -15.44 -3.80
C LEU A 125 -1.87 -16.69 -4.56
N GLU A 126 -1.19 -17.05 -5.66
CA GLU A 126 -1.50 -18.25 -6.44
C GLU A 126 -1.37 -19.53 -5.62
N ARG A 127 -0.28 -19.65 -4.84
CA ARG A 127 -0.07 -20.79 -3.94
C ARG A 127 -1.19 -20.88 -2.92
N PHE A 128 -1.55 -19.75 -2.30
CA PHE A 128 -2.61 -19.71 -1.30
C PHE A 128 -3.95 -20.16 -1.88
N ILE A 129 -4.35 -19.62 -3.05
CA ILE A 129 -5.61 -19.99 -3.73
C ILE A 129 -5.63 -21.49 -4.02
N LYS A 130 -4.52 -22.04 -4.50
CA LYS A 130 -4.39 -23.48 -4.82
C LYS A 130 -4.44 -24.34 -3.57
N THR A 131 -3.66 -24.01 -2.54
CA THR A 131 -3.55 -24.79 -1.29
C THR A 131 -4.86 -24.84 -0.51
N HIS A 132 -5.54 -23.69 -0.43
CA HIS A 132 -6.82 -23.58 0.30
C HIS A 132 -8.04 -23.82 -0.58
N GLN A 133 -7.85 -24.21 -1.86
CA GLN A 133 -8.92 -24.49 -2.83
C GLN A 133 -9.97 -23.36 -2.90
N VAL A 134 -9.53 -22.10 -2.80
CA VAL A 134 -10.44 -20.95 -2.81
C VAL A 134 -11.09 -20.82 -4.19
N LYS A 135 -12.42 -20.90 -4.22
CA LYS A 135 -13.16 -20.77 -5.48
C LYS A 135 -13.09 -19.36 -6.05
N LYS A 136 -13.24 -19.24 -7.35
CA LYS A 136 -13.09 -18.00 -8.13
C LYS A 136 -13.85 -16.79 -7.55
N HIS A 137 -15.01 -17.02 -6.95
CA HIS A 137 -15.90 -15.97 -6.43
C HIS A 137 -16.00 -15.95 -4.90
N ASP A 138 -15.31 -16.87 -4.21
CA ASP A 138 -15.29 -16.89 -2.76
C ASP A 138 -14.29 -15.84 -2.23
N ARG A 139 -14.52 -15.36 -1.01
CA ARG A 139 -13.59 -14.41 -0.38
C ARG A 139 -12.27 -15.09 -0.07
N LEU A 140 -11.15 -14.43 -0.42
CA LEU A 140 -9.82 -14.89 0.00
C LEU A 140 -9.69 -14.97 1.53
N PHE A 141 -10.34 -14.05 2.23
CA PHE A 141 -10.26 -13.91 3.68
C PHE A 141 -11.67 -13.97 4.28
N PRO A 142 -12.22 -15.17 4.61
CA PRO A 142 -13.54 -15.31 5.20
C PRO A 142 -13.53 -14.97 6.70
N ILE A 143 -13.13 -13.74 7.02
CA ILE A 143 -13.05 -13.22 8.39
C ILE A 143 -13.76 -11.86 8.49
N THR A 144 -14.05 -11.45 9.74
CA THR A 144 -14.58 -10.11 10.01
C THR A 144 -13.45 -9.09 10.23
N ARG A 145 -13.77 -7.80 10.12
CA ARG A 145 -12.84 -6.71 10.47
C ARG A 145 -12.28 -6.86 11.88
N SER A 146 -13.16 -7.17 12.84
CA SER A 146 -12.75 -7.35 14.24
C SER A 146 -11.77 -8.52 14.40
N ALA A 147 -12.02 -9.64 13.71
CA ALA A 147 -11.10 -10.78 13.72
C ALA A 147 -9.75 -10.45 13.08
N ALA A 148 -9.75 -9.66 12.00
CA ALA A 148 -8.51 -9.20 11.35
C ALA A 148 -7.69 -8.33 12.31
N ASN A 149 -8.30 -7.34 12.95
CA ASN A 149 -7.64 -6.50 13.95
C ASN A 149 -7.05 -7.35 15.09
N LYS A 150 -7.86 -8.19 15.72
CA LYS A 150 -7.39 -9.07 16.82
C LYS A 150 -6.23 -9.99 16.44
N ARG A 151 -6.17 -10.45 15.19
CA ARG A 151 -5.04 -11.27 14.70
C ARG A 151 -3.77 -10.44 14.56
N LEU A 152 -3.91 -9.21 14.05
CA LEU A 152 -2.80 -8.27 13.93
C LEU A 152 -2.28 -7.86 15.32
N ASP A 153 -3.17 -7.51 16.26
CA ASP A 153 -2.81 -7.16 17.64
C ASP A 153 -2.02 -8.30 18.31
N ARG A 154 -2.51 -9.55 18.19
CA ARG A 154 -1.80 -10.74 18.74
C ARG A 154 -0.44 -10.99 18.09
N LEU A 155 -0.26 -10.66 16.82
CA LEU A 155 1.04 -10.73 16.17
C LEU A 155 2.00 -9.73 16.81
N ILE A 156 1.57 -8.45 16.91
CA ILE A 156 2.37 -7.37 17.48
C ILE A 156 2.75 -7.65 18.94
N GLU A 157 1.80 -8.18 19.73
CA GLU A 157 2.05 -8.56 21.12
C GLU A 157 3.20 -9.60 21.27
N LYS A 158 3.34 -10.49 20.28
CA LYS A 158 4.35 -11.56 20.27
C LYS A 158 5.70 -11.15 19.68
N MET A 159 5.79 -9.96 19.10
CA MET A 159 7.04 -9.48 18.52
C MET A 159 8.02 -9.08 19.63
N THR A 160 9.28 -9.49 19.47
CA THR A 160 10.38 -9.12 20.37
C THR A 160 10.66 -7.61 20.29
N VAL A 161 10.65 -7.06 19.09
CA VAL A 161 10.78 -5.62 18.85
C VAL A 161 9.45 -5.11 18.38
N LYS A 162 8.80 -4.30 19.21
CA LYS A 162 7.49 -3.71 18.87
C LYS A 162 7.68 -2.42 18.09
N PRO A 163 6.85 -2.20 17.06
CA PRO A 163 6.81 -0.91 16.38
C PRO A 163 6.48 0.23 17.36
N SER A 164 7.08 1.40 17.14
CA SER A 164 6.88 2.58 17.99
C SER A 164 5.54 3.30 17.78
N ILE A 165 4.75 2.84 16.80
CA ILE A 165 3.44 3.39 16.45
C ILE A 165 2.34 2.36 16.65
N ASN A 166 1.10 2.83 16.82
CA ASN A 166 -0.06 1.95 16.83
C ASN A 166 -0.36 1.44 15.41
N ILE A 167 -0.31 0.11 15.23
CA ILE A 167 -0.51 -0.54 13.94
C ILE A 167 -1.92 -1.07 13.81
N THR A 168 -2.58 -0.66 12.76
CA THR A 168 -3.89 -1.15 12.33
C THR A 168 -3.81 -1.61 10.86
N PRO A 169 -4.81 -2.30 10.32
CA PRO A 169 -4.85 -2.57 8.88
C PRO A 169 -4.79 -1.32 8.00
N HIS A 170 -5.24 -0.16 8.50
CA HIS A 170 -5.11 1.11 7.78
C HIS A 170 -3.67 1.62 7.73
N THR A 171 -2.85 1.26 8.71
CA THR A 171 -1.43 1.63 8.73
C THR A 171 -0.70 1.10 7.51
N PHE A 172 -1.00 -0.12 7.02
CA PHE A 172 -0.41 -0.66 5.78
C PHE A 172 -0.74 0.21 4.56
N ARG A 173 -1.96 0.73 4.49
CA ARG A 173 -2.36 1.62 3.40
C ARG A 173 -1.64 2.98 3.48
N HIS A 174 -1.49 3.54 4.67
CA HIS A 174 -0.71 4.77 4.89
C HIS A 174 0.77 4.53 4.56
N SER A 175 1.31 3.39 4.96
CA SER A 175 2.69 2.99 4.66
C SER A 175 2.93 2.82 3.16
N LEU A 176 2.01 2.19 2.41
CA LEU A 176 2.09 2.15 0.95
C LEU A 176 2.10 3.55 0.36
N ALA A 177 1.21 4.44 0.83
CA ALA A 177 1.13 5.80 0.32
C ALA A 177 2.44 6.58 0.54
N VAL A 178 2.97 6.51 1.75
CA VAL A 178 4.25 7.14 2.10
C VAL A 178 5.41 6.54 1.29
N ASN A 179 5.48 5.21 1.18
CA ASN A 179 6.51 4.54 0.39
C ASN A 179 6.42 4.93 -1.10
N ALA A 180 5.21 5.05 -1.64
CA ALA A 180 5.00 5.51 -3.02
C ALA A 180 5.48 6.97 -3.23
N ILE A 181 5.25 7.86 -2.24
CA ILE A 181 5.74 9.24 -2.27
C ILE A 181 7.27 9.27 -2.26
N PHE A 182 7.93 8.51 -1.38
CA PHE A 182 9.39 8.43 -1.34
C PHE A 182 9.99 7.91 -2.66
N HIS A 183 9.26 7.07 -3.39
CA HIS A 183 9.66 6.58 -4.71
C HIS A 183 9.16 7.46 -5.88
N GLY A 184 8.73 8.69 -5.61
CA GLY A 184 8.37 9.66 -6.64
C GLY A 184 7.08 9.34 -7.41
N THR A 185 6.19 8.51 -6.86
CA THR A 185 4.90 8.22 -7.52
C THR A 185 4.07 9.50 -7.65
N PRO A 186 3.60 9.86 -8.86
CA PRO A 186 2.76 11.04 -9.05
C PRO A 186 1.47 10.98 -8.22
N LEU A 187 1.12 12.08 -7.55
CA LEU A 187 -0.07 12.15 -6.67
C LEU A 187 -1.38 11.69 -7.31
N PRO A 188 -1.70 12.05 -8.57
CA PRO A 188 -2.92 11.57 -9.22
C PRO A 188 -2.94 10.04 -9.40
N VAL A 189 -1.77 9.42 -9.63
CA VAL A 189 -1.63 7.97 -9.74
C VAL A 189 -1.88 7.33 -8.38
N LEU A 190 -1.24 7.83 -7.33
CA LEU A 190 -1.44 7.37 -5.96
C LEU A 190 -2.90 7.56 -5.51
N GLN A 191 -3.52 8.71 -5.82
CA GLN A 191 -4.94 8.96 -5.59
C GLN A 191 -5.81 7.86 -6.21
N GLY A 192 -5.52 7.51 -7.47
CA GLY A 192 -6.21 6.44 -8.19
C GLY A 192 -6.07 5.08 -7.51
N TRP A 193 -4.85 4.68 -7.12
CA TRP A 193 -4.60 3.41 -6.42
C TRP A 193 -5.30 3.34 -5.07
N LEU A 194 -5.29 4.44 -4.33
CA LEU A 194 -5.96 4.51 -3.04
C LEU A 194 -7.49 4.64 -3.18
N GLY A 195 -7.99 5.13 -4.31
CA GLY A 195 -9.42 5.40 -4.51
C GLY A 195 -9.92 6.53 -3.61
N HIS A 196 -9.12 7.60 -3.48
CA HIS A 196 -9.54 8.83 -2.83
C HIS A 196 -10.39 9.66 -3.79
N VAL A 197 -11.57 10.05 -3.34
CA VAL A 197 -12.46 10.93 -4.13
C VAL A 197 -11.88 12.33 -4.23
N ASP A 198 -11.30 12.82 -3.12
CA ASP A 198 -10.66 14.12 -3.00
C ASP A 198 -9.15 13.98 -2.96
N ILE A 199 -8.46 14.77 -3.79
CA ILE A 199 -7.00 14.80 -3.87
C ILE A 199 -6.36 15.25 -2.54
N HIS A 200 -7.03 16.10 -1.76
CA HIS A 200 -6.54 16.54 -0.45
C HIS A 200 -6.28 15.38 0.50
N SER A 201 -7.07 14.29 0.40
CA SER A 201 -6.81 13.06 1.16
C SER A 201 -5.51 12.35 0.77
N THR A 202 -4.92 12.70 -0.38
CA THR A 202 -3.65 12.15 -0.85
C THR A 202 -2.49 13.13 -0.60
N LEU A 203 -2.78 14.44 -0.69
CA LEU A 203 -1.78 15.49 -0.43
C LEU A 203 -1.17 15.40 0.96
N VAL A 204 -1.90 14.92 1.95
CA VAL A 204 -1.38 14.77 3.32
C VAL A 204 -0.09 13.94 3.36
N TYR A 205 0.07 12.97 2.48
CA TYR A 205 1.27 12.11 2.44
C TYR A 205 2.51 12.84 1.90
N THR A 206 2.38 13.96 1.19
CA THR A 206 3.55 14.73 0.73
C THR A 206 4.28 15.41 1.87
N GLN A 207 3.63 15.59 3.01
CA GLN A 207 4.23 16.21 4.20
C GLN A 207 5.39 15.38 4.77
N VAL A 208 5.49 14.07 4.44
CA VAL A 208 6.64 13.23 4.82
C VAL A 208 7.95 13.73 4.20
N LEU A 209 7.87 14.46 3.09
CA LEU A 209 9.04 15.02 2.40
C LEU A 209 9.56 16.30 3.08
N SER A 210 8.92 16.82 4.11
CA SER A 210 9.27 18.10 4.73
C SER A 210 10.73 18.16 5.17
N LEU A 211 11.27 17.07 5.71
CA LEU A 211 12.69 16.97 6.11
C LEU A 211 13.56 16.38 5.02
N GLU A 212 13.01 15.48 4.17
CA GLU A 212 13.72 14.87 3.05
C GLU A 212 14.15 15.89 1.98
N THR A 213 13.51 17.03 1.92
CA THR A 213 13.84 18.12 1.00
C THR A 213 15.01 18.99 1.47
N TYR A 214 15.71 18.63 2.56
CA TYR A 214 16.87 19.38 3.08
C TYR A 214 17.91 19.63 2.00
N HIS A 215 18.20 18.66 1.15
CA HIS A 215 19.12 18.78 0.01
C HIS A 215 18.69 19.84 -1.01
N LEU A 216 17.38 20.15 -1.11
CA LEU A 216 16.88 21.23 -1.96
C LEU A 216 17.14 22.58 -1.31
N MET A 217 16.99 22.69 0.02
CA MET A 217 17.28 23.90 0.77
C MET A 217 18.76 24.28 0.65
N GLN A 218 19.68 23.31 0.62
CA GLN A 218 21.11 23.56 0.44
C GLN A 218 21.49 24.21 -0.91
N ARG A 219 20.60 24.15 -1.91
CA ARG A 219 20.82 24.76 -3.23
C ARG A 219 20.38 26.23 -3.26
N ILE A 220 19.67 26.69 -2.27
CA ILE A 220 19.19 28.07 -2.15
C ILE A 220 20.33 28.89 -1.54
N GLN A 221 20.71 29.97 -2.23
CA GLN A 221 21.65 30.97 -1.70
C GLN A 221 20.86 32.00 -0.92
N PHE A 222 21.26 32.29 0.31
CA PHE A 222 20.66 33.30 1.19
C PHE A 222 21.55 34.53 1.27
#